data_e30134b1092ee35ab76da9353e29f9e4
#
_entry.id   e30134b1092ee35ab76da9353e29f9e4
#
_cell.length_a   1.000
_cell.length_b   1.000
_cell.length_c   1.000
_cell.angle_alpha   90.00
_cell.angle_beta   90.00
_cell.angle_gamma   90.00
#
_symmetry.space_group_name_H-M   'P 1'
#
loop_
_entity.id
_entity.type
_entity.pdbx_description
1 polymer ?
#
loop_
_entity_poly.entity_id
_entity_poly.type
_entity_poly.pdbx_seq_one_letter_code
_entity_poly.pdbx_strand_id
1 'polypeptide(L)'
;MINEGKIEEVKKILTQRSVVERSGDELIGIDYIDKFKEDFSKMADEIEKASEVSTNEDFNEYLKLQAKALRQADPMLDAYADKKWATLQDTPLEFTITRENYEDEMTGTIAENKELSELLEKNGIKATPKDFLGGRVGIVNKKGTEALMAIKKYLPTLAQNMPFADEYEQNINPNSDAKQTMVDVDLVAVTGDVGAYRGGITLAENLPNDDKLSLTIGGGRRNVYHRQIRFISDMKKLQERLDAILDKEQHKYYLDEADHWFTIGHENAHSLGPKKACETLGKYRNIIEENKADMGSLAFVDLLTELGMYTEEQRKQIIVTTIADNFLKSKPTLSQAHRVRTVMQNKYFSERGAYDIVDGKIHVNIDKVVPIAKEMLSEIVRIQIEGDFDKAEKYVLDNFIWTDNLELIAQKLQKINKTLNGRTESELAEKLLNE
;
A
#
# COMPACT_ATOMS: atom_id res chain seq x y z
N MET A 1 15.12 29.44 14.27
CA MET A 1 15.23 28.35 15.28
C MET A 1 16.60 27.67 15.24
N ILE A 2 17.05 27.03 14.15
CA ILE A 2 18.37 26.35 14.12
C ILE A 2 19.51 27.34 14.39
N ASN A 3 19.53 28.48 13.72
CA ASN A 3 20.53 29.53 13.90
C ASN A 3 20.48 30.18 15.29
N GLU A 4 19.43 29.98 16.06
CA GLU A 4 19.23 30.45 17.44
C GLU A 4 19.58 29.36 18.47
N GLY A 5 20.06 28.19 18.01
CA GLY A 5 20.44 27.08 18.88
C GLY A 5 19.29 26.23 19.39
N LYS A 6 18.04 26.39 18.86
CA LYS A 6 16.85 25.66 19.28
C LYS A 6 16.76 24.29 18.56
N ILE A 7 17.83 23.49 18.65
CA ILE A 7 17.96 22.24 17.91
C ILE A 7 16.94 21.17 18.38
N GLU A 8 16.78 21.03 19.70
CA GLU A 8 15.87 20.00 20.26
C GLU A 8 14.40 20.34 19.99
N GLU A 9 14.05 21.62 19.94
CA GLU A 9 12.70 22.07 19.53
C GLU A 9 12.45 21.74 18.05
N VAL A 10 13.44 21.95 17.19
CA VAL A 10 13.33 21.61 15.76
C VAL A 10 13.19 20.10 15.57
N LYS A 11 13.94 19.28 16.32
CA LYS A 11 13.80 17.83 16.31
C LYS A 11 12.38 17.40 16.70
N LYS A 12 11.81 17.98 17.76
CA LYS A 12 10.42 17.70 18.19
C LYS A 12 9.39 18.08 17.11
N ILE A 13 9.61 19.21 16.42
CA ILE A 13 8.75 19.64 15.32
C ILE A 13 8.80 18.65 14.16
N LEU A 14 10.00 18.15 13.82
CA LEU A 14 10.24 17.30 12.64
C LEU A 14 10.13 15.80 12.89
N THR A 15 9.84 15.37 14.13
CA THR A 15 9.58 13.96 14.42
C THR A 15 8.20 13.48 13.91
N GLN A 16 8.08 12.21 13.65
CA GLN A 16 6.88 11.60 13.06
C GLN A 16 5.62 11.71 13.93
N ARG A 17 5.75 11.68 15.26
CA ARG A 17 4.62 11.61 16.22
C ARG A 17 4.44 12.90 16.99
N SER A 18 4.48 14.03 16.30
CA SER A 18 4.21 15.33 16.93
C SER A 18 3.23 16.18 16.12
N VAL A 19 2.34 16.83 16.85
CA VAL A 19 1.54 17.96 16.35
C VAL A 19 2.37 19.21 16.46
N VAL A 20 2.37 20.04 15.41
CA VAL A 20 3.06 21.33 15.43
C VAL A 20 2.03 22.43 15.68
N GLU A 21 2.24 23.19 16.73
CA GLU A 21 1.38 24.32 17.07
C GLU A 21 2.15 25.63 17.07
N ARG A 22 1.45 26.72 16.82
CA ARG A 22 2.00 28.07 16.94
C ARG A 22 1.72 28.62 18.33
N SER A 23 2.78 29.06 19.02
CA SER A 23 2.71 29.74 20.31
C SER A 23 3.36 31.11 20.17
N GLY A 24 2.54 32.14 19.92
CA GLY A 24 3.06 33.47 19.54
C GLY A 24 3.81 33.41 18.21
N ASP A 25 5.08 33.83 18.23
CA ASP A 25 5.95 33.77 17.06
C ASP A 25 6.74 32.46 16.93
N GLU A 26 6.59 31.54 17.88
CA GLU A 26 7.31 30.27 17.90
C GLU A 26 6.44 29.10 17.42
N LEU A 27 7.11 28.07 16.90
CA LEU A 27 6.51 26.77 16.64
C LEU A 27 6.95 25.79 17.73
N ILE A 28 6.00 25.03 18.25
CA ILE A 28 6.25 23.99 19.25
C ILE A 28 5.78 22.64 18.73
N GLY A 29 6.59 21.60 18.94
CA GLY A 29 6.21 20.20 18.69
C GLY A 29 5.67 19.57 19.97
N ILE A 30 4.43 19.07 19.91
CA ILE A 30 3.76 18.40 21.02
C ILE A 30 3.59 16.93 20.64
N ASP A 31 4.07 16.01 21.46
CA ASP A 31 3.90 14.57 21.22
C ASP A 31 2.44 14.18 21.12
N TYR A 32 2.10 13.22 20.25
CA TYR A 32 0.72 12.74 20.08
C TYR A 32 0.12 12.20 21.38
N ILE A 33 0.92 11.51 22.21
CA ILE A 33 0.49 11.01 23.51
C ILE A 33 0.04 12.13 24.44
N ASP A 34 0.77 13.24 24.45
CA ASP A 34 0.41 14.38 25.28
C ASP A 34 -0.77 15.15 24.69
N LYS A 35 -0.78 15.34 23.37
CA LYS A 35 -1.83 16.09 22.68
C LYS A 35 -3.18 15.40 22.71
N PHE A 36 -3.21 14.09 22.52
CA PHE A 36 -4.42 13.27 22.41
C PHE A 36 -4.64 12.34 23.61
N LYS A 37 -4.06 12.67 24.77
CA LYS A 37 -4.04 11.80 25.94
C LYS A 37 -5.44 11.30 26.38
N GLU A 38 -6.43 12.20 26.39
CA GLU A 38 -7.79 11.84 26.80
C GLU A 38 -8.44 10.90 25.79
N ASP A 39 -8.26 11.16 24.49
CA ASP A 39 -8.84 10.36 23.42
C ASP A 39 -8.17 8.98 23.38
N PHE A 40 -6.86 8.91 23.48
CA PHE A 40 -6.12 7.65 23.53
C PHE A 40 -6.48 6.81 24.77
N SER A 41 -6.71 7.45 25.91
CA SER A 41 -7.19 6.75 27.10
C SER A 41 -8.56 6.13 26.88
N LYS A 42 -9.50 6.89 26.30
CA LYS A 42 -10.85 6.37 25.99
C LYS A 42 -10.80 5.22 24.98
N MET A 43 -10.00 5.38 23.92
CA MET A 43 -9.80 4.31 22.93
C MET A 43 -9.26 3.05 23.60
N ALA A 44 -8.24 3.19 24.45
CA ALA A 44 -7.64 2.07 25.15
C ALA A 44 -8.64 1.37 26.10
N ASP A 45 -9.48 2.13 26.79
CA ASP A 45 -10.53 1.58 27.65
C ASP A 45 -11.54 0.73 26.86
N GLU A 46 -11.96 1.19 25.67
CA GLU A 46 -12.89 0.44 24.83
C GLU A 46 -12.23 -0.82 24.23
N ILE A 47 -10.96 -0.75 23.86
CA ILE A 47 -10.21 -1.91 23.37
C ILE A 47 -10.04 -2.96 24.48
N GLU A 48 -9.77 -2.55 25.71
CA GLU A 48 -9.70 -3.47 26.86
C GLU A 48 -11.05 -4.15 27.12
N LYS A 49 -12.16 -3.42 27.08
CA LYS A 49 -13.51 -4.02 27.17
C LYS A 49 -13.76 -5.02 26.05
N ALA A 50 -13.35 -4.70 24.80
CA ALA A 50 -13.47 -5.64 23.70
C ALA A 50 -12.66 -6.93 23.96
N SER A 51 -11.47 -6.82 24.58
CA SER A 51 -10.66 -7.99 24.94
C SER A 51 -11.31 -8.87 26.04
N GLU A 52 -12.21 -8.33 26.85
CA GLU A 52 -12.89 -9.08 27.91
C GLU A 52 -14.09 -9.90 27.38
N VAL A 53 -14.68 -9.48 26.27
CA VAL A 53 -15.87 -10.16 25.69
C VAL A 53 -15.52 -11.10 24.53
N SER A 54 -14.36 -10.97 23.94
CA SER A 54 -13.90 -11.85 22.87
C SER A 54 -13.52 -13.22 23.43
N THR A 55 -13.82 -14.27 22.70
CA THR A 55 -13.51 -15.68 23.06
C THR A 55 -12.19 -16.16 22.46
N ASN A 56 -11.51 -15.37 21.64
CA ASN A 56 -10.24 -15.72 21.03
C ASN A 56 -9.07 -15.18 21.87
N GLU A 57 -8.33 -16.06 22.53
CA GLU A 57 -7.26 -15.68 23.46
C GLU A 57 -6.12 -14.91 22.79
N ASP A 58 -5.71 -15.30 21.59
CA ASP A 58 -4.65 -14.61 20.84
C ASP A 58 -5.06 -13.19 20.44
N PHE A 59 -6.32 -13.03 20.01
CA PHE A 59 -6.87 -11.73 19.70
C PHE A 59 -6.99 -10.85 20.95
N ASN A 60 -7.39 -11.43 22.08
CA ASN A 60 -7.49 -10.70 23.36
C ASN A 60 -6.11 -10.21 23.84
N GLU A 61 -5.07 -11.00 23.69
CA GLU A 61 -3.70 -10.59 24.00
C GLU A 61 -3.26 -9.43 23.12
N TYR A 62 -3.54 -9.50 21.80
CA TYR A 62 -3.27 -8.42 20.87
C TYR A 62 -3.98 -7.12 21.26
N LEU A 63 -5.27 -7.19 21.55
CA LEU A 63 -6.06 -6.01 21.95
C LEU A 63 -5.48 -5.35 23.21
N LYS A 64 -5.07 -6.13 24.21
CA LYS A 64 -4.42 -5.61 25.43
C LYS A 64 -3.08 -4.93 25.14
N LEU A 65 -2.29 -5.46 24.20
CA LEU A 65 -1.04 -4.84 23.78
C LEU A 65 -1.31 -3.50 23.06
N GLN A 66 -2.33 -3.43 22.21
CA GLN A 66 -2.73 -2.18 21.55
C GLN A 66 -3.23 -1.14 22.55
N ALA A 67 -4.06 -1.52 23.50
CA ALA A 67 -4.52 -0.61 24.56
C ALA A 67 -3.35 -0.04 25.37
N LYS A 68 -2.38 -0.90 25.71
CA LYS A 68 -1.18 -0.48 26.42
C LYS A 68 -0.32 0.49 25.58
N ALA A 69 -0.15 0.22 24.29
CA ALA A 69 0.60 1.06 23.37
C ALA A 69 -0.04 2.44 23.19
N LEU A 70 -1.36 2.53 23.22
CA LEU A 70 -2.08 3.81 23.18
C LEU A 70 -1.87 4.69 24.42
N ARG A 71 -1.66 4.09 25.58
CA ARG A 71 -1.45 4.83 26.83
C ARG A 71 -0.03 5.27 27.09
N GLN A 72 0.93 4.72 26.37
CA GLN A 72 2.36 4.94 26.64
C GLN A 72 3.12 5.33 25.37
N ALA A 73 3.99 6.32 25.48
CA ALA A 73 4.84 6.81 24.39
C ALA A 73 6.08 5.92 24.17
N ASP A 74 5.91 4.60 24.20
CA ASP A 74 7.01 3.65 23.99
C ASP A 74 6.84 2.95 22.63
N PRO A 75 7.69 3.27 21.63
CA PRO A 75 7.63 2.63 20.32
C PRO A 75 7.77 1.09 20.35
N MET A 76 8.42 0.54 21.39
CA MET A 76 8.54 -0.90 21.55
C MET A 76 7.20 -1.58 21.84
N LEU A 77 6.26 -0.88 22.49
CA LEU A 77 4.91 -1.42 22.72
C LEU A 77 4.13 -1.58 21.44
N ASP A 78 4.25 -0.62 20.52
CA ASP A 78 3.67 -0.76 19.17
C ASP A 78 4.25 -1.96 18.46
N ALA A 79 5.58 -2.11 18.48
CA ALA A 79 6.26 -3.22 17.85
C ALA A 79 5.86 -4.60 18.44
N TYR A 80 5.65 -4.69 19.74
CA TYR A 80 5.15 -5.92 20.36
C TYR A 80 3.70 -6.21 19.98
N ALA A 81 2.86 -5.19 19.87
CA ALA A 81 1.49 -5.34 19.38
C ALA A 81 1.47 -5.81 17.92
N ASP A 82 2.29 -5.20 17.06
CA ASP A 82 2.44 -5.58 15.65
C ASP A 82 2.98 -7.02 15.50
N LYS A 83 3.94 -7.41 16.35
CA LYS A 83 4.43 -8.78 16.39
C LYS A 83 3.33 -9.79 16.72
N LYS A 84 2.50 -9.49 17.73
CA LYS A 84 1.37 -10.35 18.09
C LYS A 84 0.34 -10.38 16.96
N TRP A 85 -0.01 -9.22 16.41
CA TRP A 85 -0.93 -9.09 15.29
C TRP A 85 -0.49 -9.92 14.07
N ALA A 86 0.80 -9.90 13.74
CA ALA A 86 1.35 -10.67 12.62
C ALA A 86 1.21 -12.19 12.78
N THR A 87 0.95 -12.68 14.00
CA THR A 87 0.73 -14.11 14.27
C THR A 87 -0.74 -14.52 14.25
N LEU A 88 -1.68 -13.56 14.21
CA LEU A 88 -3.11 -13.87 14.28
C LEU A 88 -3.56 -14.63 13.03
N GLN A 89 -4.29 -15.71 13.25
CA GLN A 89 -4.98 -16.47 12.23
C GLN A 89 -6.30 -16.97 12.82
N ASP A 90 -7.31 -17.19 12.00
CA ASP A 90 -8.62 -17.73 12.41
C ASP A 90 -9.38 -16.87 13.43
N THR A 91 -9.10 -15.56 13.45
CA THR A 91 -9.87 -14.60 14.24
C THR A 91 -11.19 -14.28 13.55
N PRO A 92 -12.28 -14.01 14.30
CA PRO A 92 -13.57 -13.64 13.71
C PRO A 92 -13.57 -12.21 13.15
N LEU A 93 -12.75 -11.35 13.75
CA LEU A 93 -12.60 -9.93 13.40
C LEU A 93 -11.15 -9.61 13.11
N GLU A 94 -10.97 -8.66 12.25
CA GLU A 94 -9.71 -7.94 12.05
C GLU A 94 -9.84 -6.56 12.68
N PHE A 95 -8.83 -6.17 13.44
CA PHE A 95 -8.75 -4.85 14.05
C PHE A 95 -7.32 -4.35 13.95
N THR A 96 -7.13 -3.13 13.45
CA THR A 96 -5.84 -2.47 13.44
C THR A 96 -5.97 -1.01 13.88
N ILE A 97 -4.99 -0.55 14.64
CA ILE A 97 -4.69 0.87 14.79
C ILE A 97 -3.42 1.11 14.03
N THR A 98 -3.53 1.82 12.92
CA THR A 98 -2.39 2.13 12.08
C THR A 98 -1.69 3.38 12.57
N ARG A 99 -0.37 3.31 12.65
CA ARG A 99 0.55 4.43 12.86
C ARG A 99 1.59 4.35 11.77
N GLU A 100 1.20 4.79 10.61
CA GLU A 100 2.01 4.69 9.40
C GLU A 100 2.46 6.07 8.96
N ASN A 101 3.66 6.15 8.43
CA ASN A 101 4.10 7.32 7.72
C ASN A 101 4.48 6.93 6.30
N TYR A 102 4.01 7.73 5.39
CA TYR A 102 4.43 7.72 4.01
C TYR A 102 5.03 9.09 3.68
N GLU A 103 4.74 9.60 2.53
CA GLU A 103 5.18 10.92 2.08
C GLU A 103 4.21 11.99 2.59
N ASP A 104 4.74 13.12 3.03
CA ASP A 104 3.95 14.30 3.32
C ASP A 104 4.51 15.54 2.63
N GLU A 105 3.70 16.60 2.53
CA GLU A 105 4.13 17.86 1.89
C GLU A 105 5.31 18.52 2.62
N MET A 106 5.41 18.34 3.92
CA MET A 106 6.50 18.93 4.72
C MET A 106 7.84 18.31 4.31
N THR A 107 7.94 16.98 4.30
CA THR A 107 9.19 16.31 3.92
C THR A 107 9.51 16.50 2.44
N GLY A 108 8.49 16.54 1.57
CA GLY A 108 8.65 16.88 0.16
C GLY A 108 9.23 18.29 -0.03
N THR A 109 8.66 19.29 0.63
CA THR A 109 9.12 20.69 0.58
C THR A 109 10.55 20.83 1.14
N ILE A 110 10.87 20.13 2.23
CA ILE A 110 12.23 20.13 2.81
C ILE A 110 13.22 19.51 1.81
N ALA A 111 12.88 18.40 1.18
CA ALA A 111 13.74 17.73 0.21
C ALA A 111 14.02 18.58 -1.05
N GLU A 112 13.05 19.38 -1.47
CA GLU A 112 13.21 20.33 -2.59
C GLU A 112 14.02 21.56 -2.23
N ASN A 113 14.13 21.91 -0.94
CA ASN A 113 14.90 23.06 -0.44
C ASN A 113 16.31 22.64 -0.02
N LYS A 114 17.27 22.74 -0.96
CA LYS A 114 18.65 22.31 -0.76
C LYS A 114 19.33 22.99 0.46
N GLU A 115 19.14 24.29 0.64
CA GLU A 115 19.73 25.04 1.75
C GLU A 115 19.21 24.54 3.10
N LEU A 116 17.90 24.29 3.21
CA LEU A 116 17.29 23.76 4.41
C LEU A 116 17.72 22.30 4.67
N SER A 117 17.76 21.46 3.64
CA SER A 117 18.21 20.07 3.76
C SER A 117 19.65 19.98 4.26
N GLU A 118 20.58 20.77 3.69
CA GLU A 118 21.98 20.83 4.12
C GLU A 118 22.10 21.35 5.58
N LEU A 119 21.28 22.34 5.95
CA LEU A 119 21.28 22.88 7.31
C LEU A 119 20.80 21.85 8.34
N LEU A 120 19.75 21.08 8.02
CA LEU A 120 19.23 20.01 8.88
C LEU A 120 20.26 18.91 9.04
N GLU A 121 20.85 18.44 7.94
CA GLU A 121 21.86 17.38 7.93
C GLU A 121 23.10 17.78 8.78
N LYS A 122 23.60 19.00 8.58
CA LYS A 122 24.73 19.54 9.36
C LYS A 122 24.48 19.54 10.86
N ASN A 123 23.23 19.66 11.29
CA ASN A 123 22.82 19.64 12.70
C ASN A 123 22.33 18.29 13.19
N GLY A 124 22.47 17.22 12.38
CA GLY A 124 22.02 15.87 12.72
C GLY A 124 20.50 15.76 12.92
N ILE A 125 19.74 16.57 12.20
CA ILE A 125 18.29 16.59 12.25
C ILE A 125 17.74 15.88 11.02
N LYS A 126 16.92 14.86 11.24
CA LYS A 126 16.18 14.16 10.17
C LYS A 126 14.71 14.58 10.22
N ALA A 127 14.22 15.11 9.12
CA ALA A 127 12.78 15.28 8.94
C ALA A 127 12.14 13.92 8.58
N THR A 128 11.09 13.56 9.29
CA THR A 128 10.34 12.31 9.06
C THR A 128 8.90 12.66 8.74
N PRO A 129 8.27 12.03 7.73
CA PRO A 129 6.85 12.20 7.48
C PRO A 129 6.04 11.96 8.74
N LYS A 130 4.97 12.72 8.92
CA LYS A 130 4.09 12.57 10.08
C LYS A 130 3.35 11.24 10.01
N ASP A 131 3.29 10.53 11.14
CA ASP A 131 2.40 9.39 11.25
C ASP A 131 0.95 9.86 11.10
N PHE A 132 0.18 9.13 10.31
CA PHE A 132 -1.26 9.19 10.44
C PHE A 132 -1.73 8.10 11.42
N LEU A 133 -2.78 8.43 12.15
CA LEU A 133 -3.41 7.53 13.10
C LEU A 133 -4.80 7.19 12.57
N GLY A 134 -5.05 5.94 12.31
CA GLY A 134 -6.35 5.45 11.86
C GLY A 134 -6.71 4.13 12.52
N GLY A 135 -8.00 3.84 12.59
CA GLY A 135 -8.54 2.56 13.05
C GLY A 135 -9.31 1.86 11.94
N ARG A 136 -9.15 0.55 11.85
CA ARG A 136 -9.89 -0.29 10.91
C ARG A 136 -10.48 -1.46 11.64
N VAL A 137 -11.74 -1.76 11.35
CA VAL A 137 -12.44 -2.96 11.82
C VAL A 137 -13.02 -3.67 10.62
N GLY A 138 -12.76 -4.96 10.51
CA GLY A 138 -13.30 -5.81 9.46
C GLY A 138 -13.84 -7.11 10.00
N ILE A 139 -14.83 -7.68 9.30
CA ILE A 139 -15.30 -9.04 9.53
C ILE A 139 -14.48 -9.96 8.64
N VAL A 140 -13.88 -10.99 9.25
CA VAL A 140 -13.05 -11.93 8.50
C VAL A 140 -13.90 -12.75 7.55
N ASN A 141 -13.59 -12.66 6.26
CA ASN A 141 -14.18 -13.48 5.21
C ASN A 141 -13.44 -14.82 5.14
N LYS A 142 -14.02 -15.87 5.72
CA LYS A 142 -13.40 -17.20 5.77
C LYS A 142 -13.11 -17.78 4.39
N LYS A 143 -14.05 -17.69 3.46
CA LYS A 143 -13.87 -18.21 2.09
C LYS A 143 -12.79 -17.45 1.33
N GLY A 144 -12.78 -16.12 1.43
CA GLY A 144 -11.73 -15.29 0.87
C GLY A 144 -10.37 -15.63 1.48
N THR A 145 -10.28 -15.77 2.79
CA THR A 145 -9.05 -16.15 3.49
C THR A 145 -8.54 -17.53 3.05
N GLU A 146 -9.40 -18.52 2.86
CA GLU A 146 -9.01 -19.83 2.34
C GLU A 146 -8.44 -19.74 0.91
N ALA A 147 -9.05 -18.91 0.06
CA ALA A 147 -8.55 -18.64 -1.29
C ALA A 147 -7.16 -17.94 -1.26
N LEU A 148 -6.97 -16.96 -0.37
CA LEU A 148 -5.68 -16.32 -0.16
C LEU A 148 -4.60 -17.30 0.30
N MET A 149 -4.95 -18.18 1.23
CA MET A 149 -4.01 -19.18 1.74
C MET A 149 -3.55 -20.16 0.65
N ALA A 150 -4.33 -20.32 -0.42
CA ALA A 150 -3.93 -21.16 -1.55
C ALA A 150 -2.71 -20.60 -2.30
N ILE A 151 -2.52 -19.28 -2.37
CA ILE A 151 -1.37 -18.67 -3.07
C ILE A 151 -0.04 -19.00 -2.39
N LYS A 152 -0.04 -19.23 -1.07
CA LYS A 152 1.19 -19.59 -0.34
C LYS A 152 1.89 -20.82 -0.91
N LYS A 153 1.13 -21.76 -1.48
CA LYS A 153 1.69 -22.96 -2.10
C LYS A 153 2.61 -22.61 -3.27
N TYR A 154 2.34 -21.52 -3.94
CA TYR A 154 3.04 -21.09 -5.15
C TYR A 154 4.20 -20.13 -4.87
N LEU A 155 4.26 -19.50 -3.69
CA LEU A 155 5.31 -18.52 -3.38
C LEU A 155 6.73 -19.03 -3.63
N PRO A 156 7.12 -20.28 -3.25
CA PRO A 156 8.45 -20.80 -3.59
C PRO A 156 8.69 -20.92 -5.11
N THR A 157 7.66 -21.29 -5.86
CA THR A 157 7.73 -21.37 -7.32
C THR A 157 7.84 -19.97 -7.93
N LEU A 158 7.07 -18.99 -7.43
CA LEU A 158 7.17 -17.61 -7.89
C LEU A 158 8.56 -17.02 -7.59
N ALA A 159 9.11 -17.27 -6.40
CA ALA A 159 10.44 -16.83 -6.03
C ALA A 159 11.53 -17.38 -6.97
N GLN A 160 11.43 -18.65 -7.38
CA GLN A 160 12.35 -19.28 -8.34
C GLN A 160 12.19 -18.71 -9.76
N ASN A 161 11.03 -18.19 -10.10
CA ASN A 161 10.73 -17.59 -11.41
C ASN A 161 10.91 -16.06 -11.43
N MET A 162 11.37 -15.46 -10.33
CA MET A 162 11.78 -14.06 -10.33
C MET A 162 12.99 -13.86 -11.26
N PRO A 163 13.09 -12.73 -11.94
CA PRO A 163 14.28 -12.41 -12.73
C PRO A 163 15.55 -12.51 -11.88
N PHE A 164 16.58 -13.15 -12.41
CA PHE A 164 17.91 -13.28 -11.78
C PHE A 164 17.87 -13.92 -10.39
N ALA A 165 16.95 -14.86 -10.15
CA ALA A 165 16.70 -15.47 -8.84
C ALA A 165 17.93 -16.14 -8.20
N ASP A 166 18.92 -16.49 -8.98
CA ASP A 166 20.21 -17.07 -8.59
C ASP A 166 21.29 -16.04 -8.22
N GLU A 167 21.06 -14.75 -8.51
CA GLU A 167 22.04 -13.69 -8.27
C GLU A 167 21.88 -13.00 -6.89
N TYR A 168 20.82 -13.31 -6.12
CA TYR A 168 20.54 -12.69 -4.83
C TYR A 168 19.88 -13.65 -3.85
N GLU A 169 19.96 -13.31 -2.56
CA GLU A 169 19.22 -14.01 -1.53
C GLU A 169 17.73 -13.65 -1.60
N GLN A 170 16.86 -14.65 -1.73
CA GLN A 170 15.42 -14.45 -1.79
C GLN A 170 14.87 -13.90 -0.49
N ASN A 171 13.89 -13.01 -0.60
CA ASN A 171 13.18 -12.46 0.55
C ASN A 171 12.36 -13.52 1.29
N ILE A 172 11.86 -14.51 0.56
CA ILE A 172 11.18 -15.67 1.12
C ILE A 172 12.23 -16.70 1.48
N ASN A 173 12.38 -16.97 2.76
CA ASN A 173 13.05 -18.18 3.23
C ASN A 173 11.98 -19.27 3.38
N PRO A 174 11.91 -20.25 2.48
CA PRO A 174 10.93 -21.34 2.57
C PRO A 174 11.09 -22.17 3.85
N ASN A 175 12.23 -22.05 4.53
CA ASN A 175 12.55 -22.73 5.79
C ASN A 175 12.46 -21.79 7.01
N SER A 176 11.98 -20.55 6.86
CA SER A 176 11.85 -19.65 8.00
C SER A 176 10.64 -20.07 8.84
N ASP A 177 10.81 -20.15 10.16
CA ASP A 177 9.72 -20.30 11.13
C ASP A 177 8.83 -19.05 11.22
N ALA A 178 9.15 -17.98 10.49
CA ALA A 178 8.37 -16.77 10.41
C ALA A 178 7.07 -17.05 9.64
N LYS A 179 5.99 -17.28 10.36
CA LYS A 179 4.67 -17.53 9.79
C LYS A 179 4.14 -16.23 9.19
N GLN A 180 4.04 -16.19 7.87
CA GLN A 180 3.23 -15.18 7.22
C GLN A 180 1.76 -15.56 7.37
N THR A 181 0.97 -14.69 7.99
CA THR A 181 -0.48 -14.85 8.09
C THR A 181 -1.18 -14.00 7.03
N MET A 182 -2.33 -14.46 6.57
CA MET A 182 -3.12 -13.77 5.56
C MET A 182 -4.58 -13.81 5.95
N VAL A 183 -5.29 -12.71 5.73
CA VAL A 183 -6.72 -12.61 6.01
C VAL A 183 -7.40 -11.75 4.96
N ASP A 184 -8.56 -12.19 4.51
CA ASP A 184 -9.50 -11.41 3.70
C ASP A 184 -10.59 -10.87 4.61
N VAL A 185 -10.89 -9.59 4.52
CA VAL A 185 -11.84 -8.94 5.42
C VAL A 185 -12.85 -8.09 4.66
N ASP A 186 -14.10 -8.19 5.08
CA ASP A 186 -15.14 -7.25 4.70
C ASP A 186 -15.03 -6.05 5.64
N LEU A 187 -14.54 -4.95 5.11
CA LEU A 187 -14.22 -3.76 5.90
C LEU A 187 -15.49 -3.07 6.37
N VAL A 188 -15.69 -2.96 7.68
CA VAL A 188 -16.91 -2.45 8.32
C VAL A 188 -16.75 -1.01 8.78
N ALA A 189 -15.61 -0.69 9.38
CA ALA A 189 -15.33 0.66 9.87
C ALA A 189 -13.90 1.07 9.54
N VAL A 190 -13.78 2.31 9.06
CA VAL A 190 -12.51 3.00 8.86
C VAL A 190 -12.64 4.36 9.48
N THR A 191 -11.79 4.69 10.41
CA THR A 191 -11.88 5.94 11.16
C THR A 191 -10.51 6.55 11.39
N GLY A 192 -10.52 7.82 11.66
CA GLY A 192 -9.36 8.60 11.99
C GLY A 192 -8.70 9.16 10.76
N ASP A 193 -7.83 10.08 11.02
CA ASP A 193 -6.58 10.30 10.37
C ASP A 193 -5.98 11.65 10.76
N VAL A 194 -4.77 11.56 11.15
CA VAL A 194 -3.88 12.71 11.22
C VAL A 194 -2.87 12.47 10.10
N GLY A 195 -2.85 13.32 9.08
CA GLY A 195 -1.85 13.23 8.03
C GLY A 195 -2.37 13.19 6.58
N ALA A 196 -1.49 12.80 5.65
CA ALA A 196 -1.71 12.91 4.21
C ALA A 196 -2.74 11.92 3.64
N TYR A 197 -3.08 10.87 4.35
CA TYR A 197 -4.02 9.82 3.92
C TYR A 197 -5.47 10.08 4.32
N ARG A 198 -5.79 11.28 4.65
CA ARG A 198 -7.12 11.72 5.05
C ARG A 198 -8.18 11.33 4.02
N GLY A 199 -9.07 10.43 4.41
CA GLY A 199 -10.14 9.92 3.56
C GLY A 199 -9.73 8.85 2.53
N GLY A 200 -8.53 8.25 2.67
CA GLY A 200 -8.11 7.09 1.89
C GLY A 200 -8.42 5.77 2.59
N ILE A 201 -8.80 4.74 1.83
CA ILE A 201 -8.89 3.36 2.31
C ILE A 201 -7.80 2.56 1.59
N THR A 202 -6.95 1.89 2.35
CA THR A 202 -5.97 0.94 1.82
C THR A 202 -6.70 -0.28 1.29
N LEU A 203 -6.35 -0.75 0.10
CA LEU A 203 -6.94 -1.96 -0.49
C LEU A 203 -6.38 -3.22 0.16
N ALA A 204 -5.12 -3.18 0.56
CA ALA A 204 -4.46 -4.24 1.30
C ALA A 204 -3.27 -3.69 2.09
N GLU A 205 -2.76 -4.50 3.01
CA GLU A 205 -1.61 -4.18 3.85
C GLU A 205 -0.70 -5.40 3.99
N ASN A 206 0.60 -5.18 3.87
CA ASN A 206 1.63 -6.17 4.17
C ASN A 206 2.57 -5.58 5.24
N LEU A 207 2.24 -5.79 6.49
CA LEU A 207 2.87 -5.16 7.63
C LEU A 207 3.46 -6.20 8.61
N PRO A 208 4.36 -5.80 9.50
CA PRO A 208 5.02 -4.50 9.62
C PRO A 208 6.11 -4.26 8.57
N ASN A 209 6.32 -2.99 8.19
CA ASN A 209 7.31 -2.58 7.19
C ASN A 209 8.68 -2.21 7.78
N ASP A 210 8.82 -2.10 9.08
CA ASP A 210 10.10 -1.84 9.73
C ASP A 210 10.90 -3.13 9.88
N ASP A 211 11.73 -3.43 8.88
CA ASP A 211 12.57 -4.61 8.84
C ASP A 211 13.57 -4.66 10.02
N LYS A 212 14.09 -3.50 10.47
CA LYS A 212 15.04 -3.46 11.60
C LYS A 212 14.35 -3.85 12.89
N LEU A 213 13.18 -3.30 13.14
CA LEU A 213 12.41 -3.59 14.35
C LEU A 213 11.89 -5.02 14.33
N SER A 214 11.34 -5.48 13.22
CA SER A 214 10.86 -6.85 13.02
C SER A 214 11.98 -7.88 13.21
N LEU A 215 13.18 -7.63 12.69
CA LEU A 215 14.35 -8.49 12.89
C LEU A 215 14.83 -8.49 14.35
N THR A 216 14.75 -7.36 15.03
CA THR A 216 15.22 -7.21 16.42
C THR A 216 14.35 -7.96 17.41
N ILE A 217 13.03 -7.84 17.28
CA ILE A 217 12.08 -8.47 18.22
C ILE A 217 11.59 -9.84 17.73
N GLY A 218 11.92 -10.22 16.50
CA GLY A 218 11.37 -11.38 15.80
C GLY A 218 9.88 -11.22 15.54
N GLY A 219 9.39 -11.66 14.42
CA GLY A 219 7.98 -11.59 14.07
C GLY A 219 7.79 -11.92 12.60
N GLY A 220 6.57 -12.34 12.24
CA GLY A 220 6.16 -12.56 10.85
C GLY A 220 5.63 -11.29 10.21
N ARG A 221 5.17 -11.42 8.99
CA ARG A 221 4.34 -10.42 8.30
C ARG A 221 2.90 -10.91 8.24
N ARG A 222 1.97 -9.98 8.21
CA ARG A 222 0.56 -10.24 7.99
C ARG A 222 0.08 -9.49 6.77
N ASN A 223 -0.61 -10.16 5.89
CA ASN A 223 -1.30 -9.57 4.76
C ASN A 223 -2.79 -9.48 5.08
N VAL A 224 -3.32 -8.28 5.06
CA VAL A 224 -4.75 -8.03 5.22
C VAL A 224 -5.27 -7.47 3.91
N TYR A 225 -6.28 -8.10 3.35
CA TYR A 225 -6.93 -7.68 2.11
C TYR A 225 -8.31 -7.14 2.44
N HIS A 226 -8.56 -5.89 2.06
CA HIS A 226 -9.79 -5.19 2.37
C HIS A 226 -10.77 -5.30 1.20
N ARG A 227 -11.81 -6.12 1.35
CA ARG A 227 -12.87 -6.20 0.37
C ARG A 227 -13.75 -4.97 0.48
N GLN A 228 -13.94 -4.29 -0.64
CA GLN A 228 -14.85 -3.17 -0.73
C GLN A 228 -16.20 -3.63 -1.27
N ILE A 229 -17.27 -3.40 -0.50
CA ILE A 229 -18.62 -3.69 -0.96
C ILE A 229 -19.10 -2.52 -1.81
N ARG A 230 -19.47 -2.80 -3.06
CA ARG A 230 -20.03 -1.79 -3.96
C ARG A 230 -21.55 -1.74 -3.85
N PHE A 231 -22.08 -0.52 -3.80
CA PHE A 231 -23.51 -0.26 -3.86
C PHE A 231 -23.97 -0.03 -5.32
N ILE A 232 -25.28 -0.07 -5.56
CA ILE A 232 -25.87 0.14 -6.89
C ILE A 232 -25.44 1.47 -7.51
N SER A 233 -25.33 2.55 -6.72
CA SER A 233 -24.83 3.85 -7.18
C SER A 233 -23.38 3.82 -7.66
N ASP A 234 -22.55 2.99 -7.05
CA ASP A 234 -21.15 2.80 -7.43
C ASP A 234 -21.06 2.02 -8.74
N MET A 235 -21.92 1.01 -8.93
CA MET A 235 -22.00 0.26 -10.19
C MET A 235 -22.37 1.13 -11.38
N LYS A 236 -23.29 2.08 -11.20
CA LYS A 236 -23.63 3.04 -12.25
C LYS A 236 -22.43 3.91 -12.64
N LYS A 237 -21.69 4.42 -11.66
CA LYS A 237 -20.48 5.24 -11.91
C LYS A 237 -19.37 4.41 -12.54
N LEU A 238 -19.24 3.17 -12.14
CA LEU A 238 -18.31 2.24 -12.78
C LEU A 238 -18.66 2.08 -14.27
N GLN A 239 -19.93 1.85 -14.60
CA GLN A 239 -20.36 1.73 -15.99
C GLN A 239 -20.08 3.02 -16.79
N GLU A 240 -20.36 4.20 -16.21
CA GLU A 240 -20.02 5.50 -16.83
C GLU A 240 -18.50 5.63 -17.09
N ARG A 241 -17.69 5.14 -16.16
CA ARG A 241 -16.22 5.12 -16.32
C ARG A 241 -15.80 4.18 -17.45
N LEU A 242 -16.28 2.95 -17.45
CA LEU A 242 -15.95 1.98 -18.50
C LEU A 242 -16.38 2.47 -19.89
N ASP A 243 -17.60 3.02 -19.98
CA ASP A 243 -18.10 3.59 -21.23
C ASP A 243 -17.25 4.78 -21.73
N ALA A 244 -16.64 5.51 -20.83
CA ALA A 244 -15.80 6.65 -21.19
C ALA A 244 -14.40 6.25 -21.66
N ILE A 245 -13.79 5.23 -21.03
CA ILE A 245 -12.34 4.98 -21.21
C ILE A 245 -11.98 3.62 -21.79
N LEU A 246 -12.82 2.58 -21.70
CA LEU A 246 -12.49 1.23 -22.14
C LEU A 246 -13.25 0.86 -23.41
N ASP A 247 -12.63 0.09 -24.30
CA ASP A 247 -13.29 -0.51 -25.46
C ASP A 247 -14.47 -1.37 -25.01
N LYS A 248 -15.63 -1.16 -25.65
CA LYS A 248 -16.88 -1.82 -25.28
C LYS A 248 -16.82 -3.34 -25.35
N GLU A 249 -16.05 -3.91 -26.29
CA GLU A 249 -15.91 -5.34 -26.43
C GLU A 249 -15.15 -5.97 -25.24
N GLN A 250 -14.36 -5.15 -24.54
CA GLN A 250 -13.56 -5.57 -23.38
C GLN A 250 -14.23 -5.32 -22.03
N HIS A 251 -15.40 -4.65 -21.99
CA HIS A 251 -16.15 -4.44 -20.74
C HIS A 251 -16.48 -5.79 -20.03
N LYS A 252 -16.70 -6.86 -20.78
CA LYS A 252 -16.95 -8.20 -20.23
C LYS A 252 -15.79 -8.77 -19.43
N TYR A 253 -14.58 -8.27 -19.63
CA TYR A 253 -13.38 -8.67 -18.90
C TYR A 253 -13.07 -7.75 -17.71
N TYR A 254 -13.75 -6.62 -17.57
CA TYR A 254 -13.59 -5.79 -16.38
C TYR A 254 -14.40 -6.39 -15.22
N LEU A 255 -13.72 -6.69 -14.12
CA LEU A 255 -14.31 -7.28 -12.94
C LEU A 255 -13.64 -6.74 -11.67
N ASP A 256 -14.42 -6.21 -10.72
CA ASP A 256 -13.89 -5.71 -9.45
C ASP A 256 -13.09 -6.76 -8.67
N GLU A 257 -13.55 -8.01 -8.69
CA GLU A 257 -12.85 -9.11 -8.05
C GLU A 257 -11.48 -9.37 -8.68
N ALA A 258 -11.30 -9.04 -9.96
CA ALA A 258 -10.01 -9.16 -10.64
C ALA A 258 -9.00 -8.12 -10.14
N ASP A 259 -9.43 -6.92 -9.74
CA ASP A 259 -8.58 -5.95 -9.03
C ASP A 259 -8.13 -6.49 -7.67
N HIS A 260 -9.03 -7.18 -6.96
CA HIS A 260 -8.68 -7.86 -5.72
C HIS A 260 -7.63 -8.97 -5.94
N TRP A 261 -7.77 -9.80 -6.97
CA TRP A 261 -6.76 -10.82 -7.31
C TRP A 261 -5.41 -10.19 -7.69
N PHE A 262 -5.43 -9.09 -8.44
CA PHE A 262 -4.21 -8.33 -8.73
C PHE A 262 -3.55 -7.80 -7.46
N THR A 263 -4.34 -7.23 -6.55
CA THR A 263 -3.87 -6.71 -5.25
C THR A 263 -3.25 -7.83 -4.40
N ILE A 264 -3.86 -9.02 -4.38
CA ILE A 264 -3.26 -10.19 -3.72
C ILE A 264 -1.88 -10.52 -4.31
N GLY A 265 -1.77 -10.52 -5.63
CA GLY A 265 -0.50 -10.74 -6.32
C GLY A 265 0.55 -9.68 -5.97
N HIS A 266 0.15 -8.41 -5.93
CA HIS A 266 0.97 -7.26 -5.57
C HIS A 266 1.56 -7.41 -4.14
N GLU A 267 0.72 -7.64 -3.14
CA GLU A 267 1.17 -7.79 -1.75
C GLU A 267 2.11 -9.00 -1.56
N ASN A 268 1.84 -10.09 -2.26
CA ASN A 268 2.73 -11.24 -2.24
C ASN A 268 4.06 -10.96 -2.96
N ALA A 269 4.04 -10.17 -4.02
CA ALA A 269 5.24 -9.79 -4.76
C ALA A 269 6.19 -8.89 -3.95
N HIS A 270 5.70 -8.16 -2.94
CA HIS A 270 6.57 -7.48 -1.96
C HIS A 270 7.51 -8.45 -1.22
N SER A 271 7.07 -9.68 -1.01
CA SER A 271 7.88 -10.72 -0.38
C SER A 271 8.88 -11.38 -1.32
N LEU A 272 8.83 -11.09 -2.62
CA LEU A 272 9.70 -11.63 -3.65
C LEU A 272 10.83 -10.65 -4.01
N GLY A 273 11.93 -11.17 -4.51
CA GLY A 273 13.04 -10.36 -5.03
C GLY A 273 14.15 -10.05 -4.01
N PRO A 274 15.10 -9.16 -4.35
CA PRO A 274 16.30 -8.90 -3.55
C PRO A 274 16.01 -8.24 -2.19
N LYS A 275 16.68 -8.70 -1.13
CA LYS A 275 16.53 -8.17 0.24
C LYS A 275 17.34 -6.91 0.56
N LYS A 276 18.56 -6.82 0.05
CA LYS A 276 19.59 -5.95 0.66
C LYS A 276 19.87 -4.64 -0.06
N ALA A 277 19.58 -4.54 -1.34
CA ALA A 277 20.08 -3.43 -2.15
C ALA A 277 19.18 -2.19 -2.18
N CYS A 278 17.93 -2.30 -1.70
CA CYS A 278 16.94 -1.25 -1.88
C CYS A 278 17.22 0.01 -1.03
N GLU A 279 17.95 -0.09 0.09
CA GLU A 279 18.23 1.08 0.93
C GLU A 279 19.12 2.13 0.24
N THR A 280 19.98 1.70 -0.67
CA THR A 280 20.89 2.59 -1.42
C THR A 280 20.19 3.38 -2.52
N LEU A 281 18.96 3.00 -2.90
CA LEU A 281 18.17 3.69 -3.92
C LEU A 281 17.56 5.02 -3.42
N GLY A 282 17.73 5.36 -2.14
CA GLY A 282 17.32 6.63 -1.55
C GLY A 282 15.83 6.92 -1.77
N LYS A 283 15.52 8.13 -2.23
CA LYS A 283 14.13 8.60 -2.49
C LYS A 283 13.40 7.80 -3.58
N TYR A 284 14.09 7.04 -4.42
CA TYR A 284 13.48 6.22 -5.46
C TYR A 284 13.12 4.80 -5.01
N ARG A 285 13.54 4.40 -3.80
CA ARG A 285 13.31 3.06 -3.24
C ARG A 285 11.85 2.65 -3.32
N ASN A 286 10.96 3.46 -2.77
CA ASN A 286 9.53 3.13 -2.72
C ASN A 286 8.91 3.06 -4.12
N ILE A 287 9.28 3.97 -5.03
CA ILE A 287 8.80 3.95 -6.42
C ILE A 287 9.19 2.64 -7.11
N ILE A 288 10.43 2.23 -6.95
CA ILE A 288 10.98 0.99 -7.53
C ILE A 288 10.30 -0.24 -6.91
N GLU A 289 10.14 -0.26 -5.57
CA GLU A 289 9.52 -1.38 -4.87
C GLU A 289 8.04 -1.56 -5.23
N GLU A 290 7.25 -0.49 -5.24
CA GLU A 290 5.86 -0.52 -5.64
C GLU A 290 5.69 -0.97 -7.10
N ASN A 291 6.60 -0.52 -7.97
CA ASN A 291 6.60 -0.93 -9.37
C ASN A 291 6.98 -2.42 -9.52
N LYS A 292 7.93 -2.92 -8.70
CA LYS A 292 8.25 -4.35 -8.63
C LYS A 292 7.03 -5.17 -8.21
N ALA A 293 6.29 -4.73 -7.22
CA ALA A 293 5.12 -5.44 -6.70
C ALA A 293 4.01 -5.55 -7.76
N ASP A 294 3.69 -4.47 -8.45
CA ASP A 294 2.73 -4.49 -9.56
C ASP A 294 3.17 -5.39 -10.71
N MET A 295 4.42 -5.22 -11.15
CA MET A 295 4.94 -6.02 -12.26
C MET A 295 5.09 -7.49 -11.88
N GLY A 296 5.39 -7.80 -10.62
CA GLY A 296 5.38 -9.16 -10.10
C GLY A 296 3.98 -9.78 -10.14
N SER A 297 2.95 -9.02 -9.74
CA SER A 297 1.57 -9.48 -9.88
C SER A 297 1.21 -9.84 -11.32
N LEU A 298 1.45 -8.93 -12.27
CA LEU A 298 1.13 -9.16 -13.69
C LEU A 298 1.99 -10.24 -14.35
N ALA A 299 3.30 -10.24 -14.09
CA ALA A 299 4.25 -11.16 -14.72
C ALA A 299 3.95 -12.63 -14.41
N PHE A 300 3.34 -12.91 -13.27
CA PHE A 300 3.04 -14.26 -12.85
C PHE A 300 1.62 -14.72 -13.15
N VAL A 301 0.77 -13.89 -13.76
CA VAL A 301 -0.61 -14.28 -14.09
C VAL A 301 -0.65 -15.54 -14.98
N ASP A 302 0.20 -15.61 -16.02
CA ASP A 302 0.26 -16.79 -16.90
C ASP A 302 0.71 -18.04 -16.13
N LEU A 303 1.78 -17.93 -15.35
CA LEU A 303 2.29 -19.04 -14.53
C LEU A 303 1.24 -19.52 -13.51
N LEU A 304 0.55 -18.63 -12.86
CA LEU A 304 -0.52 -18.97 -11.90
C LEU A 304 -1.73 -19.60 -12.61
N THR A 305 -1.99 -19.23 -13.85
CA THR A 305 -3.01 -19.90 -14.69
C THR A 305 -2.57 -21.31 -15.07
N GLU A 306 -1.33 -21.51 -15.50
CA GLU A 306 -0.76 -22.82 -15.78
C GLU A 306 -0.76 -23.75 -14.56
N LEU A 307 -0.51 -23.19 -13.37
CA LEU A 307 -0.56 -23.91 -12.09
C LEU A 307 -1.99 -24.17 -11.57
N GLY A 308 -3.02 -23.69 -12.28
CA GLY A 308 -4.42 -23.91 -11.96
C GLY A 308 -4.98 -23.01 -10.85
N MET A 309 -4.30 -21.94 -10.50
CA MET A 309 -4.82 -20.96 -9.55
C MET A 309 -5.86 -20.05 -10.19
N TYR A 310 -5.64 -19.64 -11.43
CA TYR A 310 -6.59 -18.87 -12.23
C TYR A 310 -7.09 -19.67 -13.42
N THR A 311 -8.32 -19.40 -13.84
CA THR A 311 -8.82 -19.82 -15.13
C THR A 311 -8.34 -18.87 -16.23
N GLU A 312 -8.42 -19.29 -17.50
CA GLU A 312 -8.09 -18.41 -18.63
C GLU A 312 -9.00 -17.17 -18.70
N GLU A 313 -10.23 -17.27 -18.25
CA GLU A 313 -11.13 -16.11 -18.15
C GLU A 313 -10.69 -15.15 -17.04
N GLN A 314 -10.34 -15.66 -15.88
CA GLN A 314 -9.79 -14.83 -14.79
C GLN A 314 -8.48 -14.17 -15.18
N ARG A 315 -7.61 -14.87 -15.92
CA ARG A 315 -6.40 -14.28 -16.51
C ARG A 315 -6.71 -13.03 -17.33
N LYS A 316 -7.68 -13.11 -18.24
CA LYS A 316 -8.11 -11.97 -19.06
C LYS A 316 -8.72 -10.85 -18.22
N GLN A 317 -9.51 -11.22 -17.23
CA GLN A 317 -10.12 -10.26 -16.31
C GLN A 317 -9.08 -9.51 -15.49
N ILE A 318 -8.07 -10.18 -14.93
CA ILE A 318 -6.96 -9.53 -14.22
C ILE A 318 -6.25 -8.53 -15.14
N ILE A 319 -5.87 -8.96 -16.34
CA ILE A 319 -5.11 -8.14 -17.28
C ILE A 319 -5.90 -6.90 -17.69
N VAL A 320 -7.15 -7.07 -18.11
CA VAL A 320 -7.97 -5.93 -18.62
C VAL A 320 -8.32 -4.98 -17.48
N THR A 321 -8.72 -5.49 -16.32
CA THR A 321 -9.05 -4.66 -15.15
C THR A 321 -7.84 -3.86 -14.71
N THR A 322 -6.68 -4.51 -14.55
CA THR A 322 -5.45 -3.82 -14.13
C THR A 322 -5.06 -2.70 -15.09
N ILE A 323 -5.07 -2.94 -16.40
CA ILE A 323 -4.73 -1.90 -17.38
C ILE A 323 -5.77 -0.76 -17.36
N ALA A 324 -7.07 -1.08 -17.27
CA ALA A 324 -8.14 -0.08 -17.25
C ALA A 324 -8.12 0.79 -15.97
N ASP A 325 -7.70 0.22 -14.84
CA ASP A 325 -7.61 0.93 -13.57
C ASP A 325 -6.30 1.72 -13.40
N ASN A 326 -5.30 1.41 -14.18
CA ASN A 326 -3.98 2.04 -14.11
C ASN A 326 -3.91 3.41 -14.82
N PHE A 327 -4.95 4.25 -14.69
CA PHE A 327 -4.98 5.60 -15.23
C PHE A 327 -5.37 6.62 -14.16
N LEU A 328 -4.64 7.74 -14.14
CA LEU A 328 -4.81 8.82 -13.16
C LEU A 328 -5.64 9.98 -13.71
N LYS A 329 -6.30 10.71 -12.81
CA LYS A 329 -7.05 11.94 -13.14
C LYS A 329 -6.15 13.18 -13.32
N SER A 330 -4.92 13.15 -12.81
CA SER A 330 -3.96 14.25 -12.87
C SER A 330 -2.55 13.74 -12.70
N LYS A 331 -1.59 14.48 -13.24
CA LYS A 331 -0.17 14.20 -13.08
C LYS A 331 0.23 14.27 -11.58
N PRO A 332 0.91 13.25 -11.04
CA PRO A 332 1.42 13.28 -9.68
C PRO A 332 2.74 14.05 -9.56
N THR A 333 3.14 14.34 -8.32
CA THR A 333 4.51 14.75 -7.98
C THR A 333 5.38 13.50 -7.75
N LEU A 334 6.71 13.65 -7.80
CA LEU A 334 7.65 12.54 -7.55
C LEU A 334 7.58 11.96 -6.14
N SER A 335 6.99 12.68 -5.19
CA SER A 335 6.79 12.23 -3.81
C SER A 335 5.66 11.18 -3.66
N GLN A 336 4.85 10.97 -4.68
CA GLN A 336 3.69 10.08 -4.65
C GLN A 336 4.01 8.72 -5.29
N ALA A 337 4.80 7.88 -4.63
CA ALA A 337 5.36 6.64 -5.16
C ALA A 337 4.36 5.77 -5.95
N HIS A 338 3.18 5.48 -5.38
CA HIS A 338 2.14 4.68 -6.03
C HIS A 338 1.61 5.33 -7.33
N ARG A 339 1.50 6.65 -7.36
CA ARG A 339 1.01 7.35 -8.56
C ARG A 339 2.11 7.56 -9.60
N VAL A 340 3.36 7.69 -9.16
CA VAL A 340 4.52 7.77 -10.04
C VAL A 340 4.69 6.46 -10.81
N ARG A 341 4.61 5.31 -10.12
CA ARG A 341 4.68 4.00 -10.78
C ARG A 341 3.62 3.83 -11.87
N THR A 342 2.38 4.31 -11.60
CA THR A 342 1.29 4.29 -12.58
C THR A 342 1.68 5.04 -13.87
N VAL A 343 2.29 6.22 -13.75
CA VAL A 343 2.78 6.98 -14.93
C VAL A 343 3.87 6.22 -15.68
N MET A 344 4.84 5.65 -14.93
CA MET A 344 5.94 4.87 -15.51
C MET A 344 5.42 3.65 -16.27
N GLN A 345 4.51 2.89 -15.67
CA GLN A 345 3.88 1.71 -16.28
C GLN A 345 3.11 2.07 -17.55
N ASN A 346 2.31 3.13 -17.51
CA ASN A 346 1.53 3.55 -18.68
C ASN A 346 2.42 3.92 -19.87
N LYS A 347 3.51 4.66 -19.64
CA LYS A 347 4.47 4.97 -20.70
C LYS A 347 5.09 3.67 -21.24
N TYR A 348 5.58 2.82 -20.35
CA TYR A 348 6.27 1.59 -20.71
C TYR A 348 5.37 0.64 -21.52
N PHE A 349 4.12 0.46 -21.07
CA PHE A 349 3.13 -0.38 -21.72
C PHE A 349 2.66 0.18 -23.05
N SER A 350 2.38 1.49 -23.14
CA SER A 350 1.95 2.14 -24.36
C SER A 350 3.03 2.04 -25.46
N GLU A 351 4.29 2.34 -25.15
CA GLU A 351 5.39 2.28 -26.10
C GLU A 351 5.63 0.88 -26.67
N ARG A 352 5.28 -0.17 -25.92
CA ARG A 352 5.44 -1.58 -26.31
C ARG A 352 4.16 -2.22 -26.86
N GLY A 353 3.09 -1.47 -26.89
CA GLY A 353 1.81 -1.88 -27.45
C GLY A 353 1.06 -2.89 -26.57
N ALA A 354 1.19 -2.80 -25.24
CA ALA A 354 0.34 -3.53 -24.31
C ALA A 354 -1.12 -3.04 -24.38
N TYR A 355 -1.31 -1.81 -24.76
CA TYR A 355 -2.61 -1.24 -25.10
C TYR A 355 -2.47 -0.15 -26.18
N ASP A 356 -3.55 0.07 -26.91
CA ASP A 356 -3.68 1.15 -27.88
C ASP A 356 -4.85 2.06 -27.47
N ILE A 357 -4.84 3.30 -27.96
CA ILE A 357 -5.99 4.20 -27.85
C ILE A 357 -6.70 4.23 -29.19
N VAL A 358 -7.86 3.58 -29.26
CA VAL A 358 -8.71 3.51 -30.47
C VAL A 358 -9.99 4.29 -30.20
N ASP A 359 -10.32 5.25 -31.04
CA ASP A 359 -11.47 6.16 -30.88
C ASP A 359 -11.54 6.81 -29.50
N GLY A 360 -10.36 7.09 -28.94
CA GLY A 360 -10.18 7.70 -27.62
C GLY A 360 -10.49 6.75 -26.46
N LYS A 361 -10.53 5.46 -26.66
CA LYS A 361 -10.72 4.42 -25.64
C LYS A 361 -9.53 3.48 -25.60
N ILE A 362 -9.27 2.93 -24.43
CA ILE A 362 -8.25 1.94 -24.17
C ILE A 362 -8.69 0.62 -24.82
N HIS A 363 -7.87 0.08 -25.69
CA HIS A 363 -7.97 -1.29 -26.19
C HIS A 363 -6.76 -2.08 -25.70
N VAL A 364 -6.98 -3.06 -24.83
CA VAL A 364 -5.91 -3.86 -24.20
C VAL A 364 -5.50 -5.01 -25.11
N ASN A 365 -4.23 -5.09 -25.44
CA ASN A 365 -3.63 -6.21 -26.17
C ASN A 365 -3.27 -7.32 -25.17
N ILE A 366 -4.25 -8.09 -24.75
CA ILE A 366 -4.19 -9.04 -23.61
C ILE A 366 -2.92 -9.91 -23.64
N ASP A 367 -2.58 -10.47 -24.81
CA ASP A 367 -1.44 -11.39 -24.96
C ASP A 367 -0.07 -10.69 -24.88
N LYS A 368 -0.03 -9.37 -24.98
CA LYS A 368 1.21 -8.60 -24.87
C LYS A 368 1.52 -8.11 -23.45
N VAL A 369 0.51 -8.01 -22.59
CA VAL A 369 0.68 -7.40 -21.25
C VAL A 369 1.65 -8.18 -20.39
N VAL A 370 1.46 -9.50 -20.26
CA VAL A 370 2.33 -10.32 -19.40
C VAL A 370 3.79 -10.36 -19.86
N PRO A 371 4.11 -10.57 -21.15
CA PRO A 371 5.50 -10.46 -21.64
C PRO A 371 6.15 -9.11 -21.33
N ILE A 372 5.43 -8.00 -21.52
CA ILE A 372 5.92 -6.65 -21.26
C ILE A 372 6.10 -6.42 -19.75
N ALA A 373 5.19 -6.92 -18.91
CA ALA A 373 5.34 -6.87 -17.46
C ALA A 373 6.57 -7.65 -16.98
N LYS A 374 6.88 -8.81 -17.58
CA LYS A 374 8.11 -9.59 -17.30
C LYS A 374 9.39 -8.81 -17.68
N GLU A 375 9.37 -8.12 -18.82
CA GLU A 375 10.49 -7.27 -19.25
C GLU A 375 10.73 -6.14 -18.24
N MET A 376 9.68 -5.39 -17.89
CA MET A 376 9.78 -4.31 -16.91
C MET A 376 10.19 -4.81 -15.51
N LEU A 377 9.67 -5.95 -15.06
CA LEU A 377 10.08 -6.59 -13.81
C LEU A 377 11.58 -6.93 -13.82
N SER A 378 12.12 -7.41 -14.93
CA SER A 378 13.55 -7.73 -15.05
C SER A 378 14.42 -6.48 -14.92
N GLU A 379 14.05 -5.37 -15.55
CA GLU A 379 14.76 -4.09 -15.41
C GLU A 379 14.75 -3.60 -13.96
N ILE A 380 13.59 -3.65 -13.30
CA ILE A 380 13.41 -3.22 -11.91
C ILE A 380 14.25 -4.08 -10.95
N VAL A 381 14.19 -5.40 -11.09
CA VAL A 381 14.95 -6.32 -10.23
C VAL A 381 16.45 -6.13 -10.43
N ARG A 382 16.91 -5.86 -11.65
CA ARG A 382 18.33 -5.53 -11.92
C ARG A 382 18.77 -4.26 -11.17
N ILE A 383 17.94 -3.21 -11.16
CA ILE A 383 18.20 -1.97 -10.39
C ILE A 383 18.27 -2.29 -8.90
N GLN A 384 17.39 -3.14 -8.40
CA GLN A 384 17.40 -3.55 -6.97
C GLN A 384 18.64 -4.37 -6.60
N ILE A 385 19.12 -5.26 -7.49
CA ILE A 385 20.35 -6.04 -7.26
C ILE A 385 21.57 -5.13 -7.23
N GLU A 386 21.67 -4.20 -8.16
CA GLU A 386 22.80 -3.30 -8.28
C GLU A 386 22.84 -2.25 -7.16
N GLY A 387 21.70 -1.83 -6.65
CA GLY A 387 21.59 -0.83 -5.59
C GLY A 387 22.18 0.53 -5.99
N ASP A 388 22.19 0.86 -7.26
CA ASP A 388 22.81 2.06 -7.84
C ASP A 388 21.78 3.19 -7.90
N PHE A 389 22.00 4.26 -7.10
CA PHE A 389 21.11 5.41 -7.03
C PHE A 389 20.95 6.12 -8.38
N ASP A 390 22.03 6.34 -9.11
CA ASP A 390 22.01 7.10 -10.36
C ASP A 390 21.25 6.33 -11.46
N LYS A 391 21.37 5.01 -11.47
CA LYS A 391 20.57 4.15 -12.36
C LYS A 391 19.09 4.16 -12.01
N ALA A 392 18.76 4.10 -10.72
CA ALA A 392 17.37 4.20 -10.27
C ALA A 392 16.78 5.56 -10.63
N GLU A 393 17.51 6.67 -10.36
CA GLU A 393 17.09 8.01 -10.75
C GLU A 393 16.83 8.09 -12.25
N LYS A 394 17.79 7.68 -13.04
CA LYS A 394 17.66 7.70 -14.50
C LYS A 394 16.43 6.89 -14.96
N TYR A 395 16.25 5.67 -14.44
CA TYR A 395 15.14 4.81 -14.81
C TYR A 395 13.79 5.43 -14.47
N VAL A 396 13.66 5.99 -13.26
CA VAL A 396 12.43 6.65 -12.84
C VAL A 396 12.16 7.87 -13.71
N LEU A 397 13.13 8.76 -13.91
CA LEU A 397 12.95 9.99 -14.68
C LEU A 397 12.68 9.71 -16.17
N ASP A 398 13.34 8.74 -16.77
CA ASP A 398 13.12 8.34 -18.16
C ASP A 398 11.71 7.77 -18.40
N ASN A 399 11.10 7.16 -17.37
CA ASN A 399 9.77 6.57 -17.46
C ASN A 399 8.67 7.43 -16.84
N PHE A 400 8.99 8.41 -15.99
CA PHE A 400 8.00 9.32 -15.39
C PHE A 400 7.61 10.43 -16.38
N ILE A 401 7.00 10.06 -17.50
CA ILE A 401 6.58 10.97 -18.55
C ILE A 401 5.06 10.95 -18.68
N TRP A 402 4.44 12.12 -18.50
CA TRP A 402 3.00 12.29 -18.72
C TRP A 402 2.73 12.36 -20.22
N THR A 403 2.28 11.24 -20.78
CA THR A 403 2.06 11.08 -22.23
C THR A 403 0.72 11.68 -22.68
N ASP A 404 0.56 11.90 -23.98
CA ASP A 404 -0.72 12.36 -24.56
C ASP A 404 -1.86 11.36 -24.30
N ASN A 405 -1.58 10.07 -24.26
CA ASN A 405 -2.53 9.03 -23.91
C ASN A 405 -3.02 9.18 -22.45
N LEU A 406 -2.10 9.43 -21.52
CA LEU A 406 -2.46 9.70 -20.12
C LEU A 406 -3.29 10.95 -19.99
N GLU A 407 -2.93 12.04 -20.68
CA GLU A 407 -3.68 13.30 -20.66
C GLU A 407 -5.10 13.12 -21.23
N LEU A 408 -5.23 12.40 -22.35
CA LEU A 408 -6.53 12.15 -22.98
C LEU A 408 -7.48 11.39 -22.03
N ILE A 409 -6.99 10.31 -21.41
CA ILE A 409 -7.80 9.52 -20.48
C ILE A 409 -8.07 10.29 -19.19
N ALA A 410 -7.08 11.03 -18.66
CA ALA A 410 -7.26 11.89 -17.49
C ALA A 410 -8.39 12.90 -17.66
N GLN A 411 -8.46 13.57 -18.81
CA GLN A 411 -9.54 14.51 -19.14
C GLN A 411 -10.92 13.86 -19.15
N LYS A 412 -11.02 12.61 -19.61
CA LYS A 412 -12.26 11.84 -19.55
C LYS A 412 -12.64 11.49 -18.13
N LEU A 413 -11.69 10.98 -17.34
CA LEU A 413 -11.89 10.63 -15.93
C LEU A 413 -12.28 11.84 -15.07
N GLN A 414 -11.78 13.04 -15.39
CA GLN A 414 -12.15 14.28 -14.68
C GLN A 414 -13.60 14.69 -14.90
N LYS A 415 -14.18 14.34 -16.05
CA LYS A 415 -15.59 14.67 -16.40
C LYS A 415 -16.59 13.75 -15.69
N ILE A 416 -16.17 12.59 -15.24
CA ILE A 416 -17.01 11.64 -14.53
C ILE A 416 -17.28 12.20 -13.13
N ASN A 417 -18.55 12.31 -12.78
CA ASN A 417 -19.01 13.01 -11.59
C ASN A 417 -18.37 12.47 -10.31
N LYS A 418 -17.70 13.35 -9.54
CA LYS A 418 -16.89 13.00 -8.35
C LYS A 418 -17.69 12.60 -7.12
N THR A 419 -18.98 12.82 -7.11
CA THR A 419 -19.83 12.52 -5.95
C THR A 419 -20.09 11.01 -5.86
N LEU A 420 -19.15 10.32 -5.23
CA LEU A 420 -19.50 9.14 -4.48
C LEU A 420 -20.35 9.65 -3.31
N ASN A 421 -21.61 9.30 -3.23
CA ASN A 421 -22.34 9.40 -2.00
C ASN A 421 -21.59 8.47 -1.04
N GLY A 422 -21.01 9.06 0.02
CA GLY A 422 -20.23 8.30 0.97
C GLY A 422 -21.06 7.15 1.51
N ARG A 423 -20.47 5.96 1.53
CA ARG A 423 -20.99 4.89 2.35
C ARG A 423 -20.86 5.35 3.77
N THR A 424 -21.88 5.12 4.57
CA THR A 424 -21.70 5.17 6.01
C THR A 424 -21.28 3.78 6.47
N GLU A 425 -20.38 3.71 7.42
CA GLU A 425 -19.97 2.43 8.05
C GLU A 425 -21.20 1.69 8.59
N SER A 426 -22.22 2.43 9.06
CA SER A 426 -23.50 1.89 9.53
C SER A 426 -24.24 1.10 8.44
N GLU A 427 -24.35 1.65 7.22
CA GLU A 427 -25.01 0.97 6.09
C GLU A 427 -24.27 -0.31 5.68
N LEU A 428 -22.94 -0.28 5.74
CA LEU A 428 -22.13 -1.44 5.44
C LEU A 428 -22.30 -2.52 6.51
N ALA A 429 -22.26 -2.13 7.78
CA ALA A 429 -22.46 -3.04 8.91
C ALA A 429 -23.85 -3.69 8.86
N GLU A 430 -24.91 -2.91 8.62
CA GLU A 430 -26.28 -3.43 8.48
C GLU A 430 -26.40 -4.47 7.36
N LYS A 431 -25.73 -4.21 6.23
CA LYS A 431 -25.71 -5.17 5.11
C LYS A 431 -25.04 -6.48 5.50
N LEU A 432 -23.85 -6.42 6.10
CA LEU A 432 -23.08 -7.61 6.49
C LEU A 432 -23.72 -8.42 7.61
N LEU A 433 -24.46 -7.77 8.51
CA LEU A 433 -25.17 -8.45 9.60
C LEU A 433 -26.45 -9.14 9.12
N ASN A 434 -27.01 -8.75 7.96
CA ASN A 434 -28.22 -9.30 7.40
C ASN A 434 -27.97 -10.34 6.29
N GLU A 435 -26.75 -10.52 5.85
CA GLU A 435 -26.27 -11.60 4.96
C GLU A 435 -25.84 -12.84 5.76
#